data_6fc1db62aa079ca4b3d1329cc4f59ecf
#
_entry.id   6fc1db62aa079ca4b3d1329cc4f59ecf
#
_cell.length_a   1.000
_cell.length_b   1.000
_cell.length_c   1.000
_cell.angle_alpha   90.00
_cell.angle_beta   90.00
_cell.angle_gamma   90.00
#
_symmetry.space_group_name_H-M   'P 1'
#
loop_
_entity.id
_entity.type
_entity.pdbx_description
1 polymer ?
#
loop_
_entity_poly.entity_id
_entity_poly.type
_entity_poly.pdbx_seq_one_letter_code
_entity_poly.pdbx_strand_id
1 'polypeptide(L)'
;MLRGVQTLEIKKADISSLKPHPKNPRIHPDSAIEKLERSIKEFGWTNPVLVSKEGYILAGHARIKAAQKAGLREVPVICLPFDGIKAEAYMIADNKLQEGSSWD
;
A
#
# COMPACT_ATOMS: atom_id res chain seq x y z
N MET A 1 -4.30 -16.59 23.29
CA MET A 1 -3.77 -15.23 23.30
C MET A 1 -2.61 -15.10 22.32
N LEU A 2 -2.64 -14.05 21.53
CA LEU A 2 -1.61 -13.83 20.50
C LEU A 2 -0.48 -12.99 21.06
N ARG A 3 0.55 -13.65 21.50
CA ARG A 3 1.74 -12.93 21.98
C ARG A 3 2.62 -12.54 20.80
N GLY A 4 3.24 -11.38 20.91
CA GLY A 4 4.14 -10.90 19.88
C GLY A 4 3.45 -10.21 18.71
N VAL A 5 2.12 -10.21 18.70
CA VAL A 5 1.38 -9.46 17.69
C VAL A 5 1.30 -8.02 18.14
N GLN A 6 1.84 -7.13 17.30
CA GLN A 6 1.78 -5.71 17.57
C GLN A 6 0.54 -5.11 16.95
N THR A 7 -0.11 -4.23 17.69
CA THR A 7 -1.18 -3.42 17.14
C THR A 7 -0.55 -2.23 16.43
N LEU A 8 -0.75 -2.13 15.13
CA LEU A 8 -0.18 -1.06 14.34
C LEU A 8 -1.23 0.02 14.14
N GLU A 9 -0.80 1.26 14.29
CA GLU A 9 -1.70 2.40 14.15
C GLU A 9 -1.80 2.84 12.70
N ILE A 10 -3.00 3.24 12.32
CA ILE A 10 -3.23 3.86 11.02
C ILE A 10 -3.02 5.36 11.20
N LYS A 11 -2.15 5.93 10.39
CA LYS A 11 -1.84 7.36 10.42
C LYS A 11 -2.10 7.95 9.05
N LYS A 12 -2.37 9.25 9.02
CA LYS A 12 -2.44 9.95 7.75
C LYS A 12 -1.05 10.40 7.35
N ALA A 13 -0.72 10.21 6.08
CA ALA A 13 0.56 10.67 5.55
C ALA A 13 0.32 11.43 4.25
N ASP A 14 1.13 12.45 4.03
CA ASP A 14 1.11 13.19 2.78
C ASP A 14 1.69 12.28 1.68
N ILE A 15 0.98 12.20 0.56
CA ILE A 15 1.41 11.33 -0.54
C ILE A 15 2.82 11.72 -1.01
N SER A 16 3.14 13.01 -1.00
CA SER A 16 4.46 13.47 -1.44
C SER A 16 5.61 12.98 -0.56
N SER A 17 5.31 12.53 0.66
CA SER A 17 6.32 11.99 1.57
C SER A 17 6.58 10.51 1.35
N LEU A 18 5.76 9.85 0.56
CA LEU A 18 5.86 8.41 0.31
C LEU A 18 6.67 8.16 -0.96
N LYS A 19 7.48 7.10 -0.92
CA LYS A 19 8.37 6.78 -2.04
C LYS A 19 8.00 5.43 -2.63
N PRO A 20 7.87 5.32 -3.96
CA PRO A 20 7.69 4.01 -4.56
C PRO A 20 8.95 3.18 -4.33
N HIS A 21 8.76 1.90 -4.00
CA HIS A 21 9.90 1.03 -3.78
C HIS A 21 10.52 0.67 -5.13
N PRO A 22 11.85 0.83 -5.29
CA PRO A 22 12.49 0.61 -6.59
C PRO A 22 12.41 -0.83 -7.09
N LYS A 23 12.17 -1.77 -6.17
CA LYS A 23 12.06 -3.19 -6.53
C LYS A 23 10.63 -3.70 -6.53
N ASN A 24 9.66 -2.81 -6.60
CA ASN A 24 8.26 -3.22 -6.69
C ASN A 24 8.04 -3.97 -8.00
N PRO A 25 7.67 -5.28 -7.94
CA PRO A 25 7.54 -6.07 -9.16
C PRO A 25 6.22 -5.92 -9.89
N ARG A 26 5.23 -5.27 -9.28
CA ARG A 26 3.90 -5.20 -9.88
C ARG A 26 3.72 -3.99 -10.79
N ILE A 27 3.09 -4.26 -11.93
CA ILE A 27 2.68 -3.23 -12.87
C ILE A 27 1.16 -3.21 -12.85
N HIS A 28 0.60 -2.02 -12.72
CA HIS A 28 -0.85 -1.87 -12.65
C HIS A 28 -1.35 -1.17 -13.92
N PRO A 29 -2.27 -1.80 -14.67
CA PRO A 29 -2.83 -1.15 -15.85
C PRO A 29 -3.73 0.03 -15.45
N ASP A 30 -3.85 0.98 -16.37
CA ASP A 30 -4.66 2.18 -16.12
C ASP A 30 -6.10 1.85 -15.77
N SER A 31 -6.66 0.80 -16.38
CA SER A 31 -8.03 0.40 -16.08
C SER A 31 -8.22 0.01 -14.62
N ALA A 32 -7.22 -0.66 -14.03
CA ALA A 32 -7.28 -1.04 -12.63
C ALA A 32 -7.21 0.21 -11.73
N ILE A 33 -6.36 1.16 -12.09
CA ILE A 33 -6.22 2.39 -11.34
C ILE A 33 -7.51 3.22 -11.41
N GLU A 34 -8.15 3.27 -12.56
CA GLU A 34 -9.42 3.96 -12.72
C GLU A 34 -10.53 3.35 -11.87
N LYS A 35 -10.58 2.02 -11.78
CA LYS A 35 -11.54 1.34 -10.91
C LYS A 35 -11.31 1.68 -9.45
N LEU A 36 -10.05 1.72 -9.02
CA LEU A 36 -9.71 2.10 -7.66
C LEU A 36 -10.06 3.55 -7.39
N GLU A 37 -9.83 4.43 -8.35
CA GLU A 37 -10.18 5.83 -8.21
C GLU A 37 -11.68 6.00 -7.99
N ARG A 38 -12.49 5.31 -8.77
CA ARG A 38 -13.94 5.36 -8.61
C ARG A 38 -14.38 4.82 -7.25
N SER A 39 -13.76 3.72 -6.83
CA SER A 39 -14.05 3.11 -5.53
C SER A 39 -13.73 4.07 -4.38
N ILE A 40 -12.59 4.73 -4.47
CA ILE A 40 -12.17 5.69 -3.45
C ILE A 40 -13.14 6.87 -3.39
N LYS A 41 -13.58 7.36 -4.53
CA LYS A 41 -14.53 8.47 -4.58
C LYS A 41 -15.90 8.09 -4.03
N GLU A 42 -16.33 6.87 -4.27
CA GLU A 42 -17.65 6.42 -3.86
C GLU A 42 -17.71 5.96 -2.41
N PHE A 43 -16.75 5.15 -1.98
CA PHE A 43 -16.79 4.49 -0.68
C PHE A 43 -15.78 5.05 0.32
N GLY A 44 -14.89 5.92 -0.12
CA GLY A 44 -13.79 6.37 0.70
C GLY A 44 -12.65 5.37 0.70
N TRP A 45 -11.65 5.65 1.51
CA TRP A 45 -10.45 4.80 1.58
C TRP A 45 -10.70 3.66 2.57
N THR A 46 -10.62 2.44 2.10
CA THR A 46 -10.95 1.26 2.91
C THR A 46 -9.74 0.45 3.38
N ASN A 47 -8.62 0.52 2.66
CA ASN A 47 -7.41 -0.23 3.02
C ASN A 47 -6.23 0.70 3.15
N PRO A 48 -5.52 0.71 4.28
CA PRO A 48 -4.35 1.57 4.41
C PRO A 48 -3.21 1.10 3.53
N VAL A 49 -2.34 2.04 3.19
CA VAL A 49 -1.09 1.76 2.49
C VAL A 49 -0.07 1.30 3.51
N LEU A 50 0.70 0.27 3.18
CA LEU A 50 1.77 -0.21 4.06
C LEU A 50 3.09 0.38 3.60
N VAL A 51 3.80 1.01 4.52
CA VAL A 51 5.08 1.65 4.22
C VAL A 51 6.17 1.14 5.16
N SER A 52 7.41 1.18 4.68
CA SER A 52 8.54 0.83 5.51
C SER A 52 8.86 1.98 6.47
N LYS A 53 9.75 1.71 7.40
CA LYS A 53 10.19 2.71 8.35
C LYS A 53 10.74 3.96 7.68
N GLU A 54 11.34 3.82 6.50
CA GLU A 54 11.87 4.95 5.73
C GLU A 54 10.85 5.58 4.77
N GLY A 55 9.63 5.07 4.73
CA GLY A 55 8.59 5.67 3.90
C GLY A 55 8.46 5.07 2.51
N TYR A 56 9.09 3.94 2.25
CA TYR A 56 8.89 3.24 0.98
C TYR A 56 7.56 2.50 0.97
N ILE A 57 6.81 2.63 -0.11
CA ILE A 57 5.53 1.96 -0.25
C ILE A 57 5.78 0.47 -0.48
N LEU A 58 5.25 -0.36 0.41
CA LEU A 58 5.40 -1.82 0.31
C LEU A 58 4.15 -2.49 -0.22
N ALA A 59 3.00 -1.92 0.06
CA ALA A 59 1.73 -2.41 -0.47
C ALA A 59 0.79 -1.22 -0.65
N GLY A 60 0.06 -1.20 -1.76
CA GLY A 60 -0.89 -0.13 -2.06
C GLY A 60 -0.42 0.84 -3.13
N HIS A 61 0.55 0.48 -3.95
CA HIS A 61 1.04 1.35 -5.03
C HIS A 61 -0.08 1.82 -5.96
N ALA A 62 -0.96 0.91 -6.35
CA ALA A 62 -2.07 1.27 -7.25
C ALA A 62 -3.04 2.23 -6.57
N ARG A 63 -3.26 2.05 -5.28
CA ARG A 63 -4.14 2.94 -4.52
C ARG A 63 -3.55 4.33 -4.40
N ILE A 64 -2.24 4.44 -4.26
CA ILE A 64 -1.56 5.75 -4.26
C ILE A 64 -1.76 6.44 -5.60
N LYS A 65 -1.59 5.73 -6.70
CA LYS A 65 -1.81 6.31 -8.02
C LYS A 65 -3.25 6.75 -8.20
N ALA A 66 -4.20 5.94 -7.75
CA ALA A 66 -5.61 6.28 -7.81
C ALA A 66 -5.93 7.51 -6.95
N ALA A 67 -5.33 7.60 -5.77
CA ALA A 67 -5.51 8.75 -4.89
C ALA A 67 -4.99 10.04 -5.52
N GLN A 68 -3.84 9.97 -6.18
CA GLN A 68 -3.29 11.11 -6.88
C GLN A 68 -4.22 11.57 -8.01
N LYS A 69 -4.79 10.64 -8.76
CA LYS A 69 -5.76 10.96 -9.80
C LYS A 69 -7.03 11.57 -9.22
N ALA A 70 -7.42 11.12 -8.04
CA ALA A 70 -8.62 11.65 -7.37
C ALA A 70 -8.36 13.00 -6.70
N GLY A 71 -7.13 13.49 -6.71
CA GLY A 71 -6.79 14.78 -6.12
C GLY A 71 -6.58 14.75 -4.61
N LEU A 72 -6.38 13.58 -4.04
CA LEU A 72 -6.13 13.46 -2.62
C LEU A 72 -4.69 13.83 -2.28
N ARG A 73 -4.50 14.46 -1.14
CA ARG A 73 -3.18 14.85 -0.66
C ARG A 73 -2.66 13.92 0.42
N GLU A 74 -3.56 13.37 1.22
CA GLU A 74 -3.22 12.50 2.33
C GLU A 74 -3.90 11.18 2.18
N VAL A 75 -3.24 10.13 2.64
CA VAL A 75 -3.78 8.78 2.61
C VAL A 75 -3.49 8.09 3.93
N PRO A 76 -4.33 7.14 4.33
CA PRO A 76 -4.06 6.37 5.55
C PRO A 76 -2.93 5.39 5.29
N VAL A 77 -1.97 5.37 6.19
CA VAL A 77 -0.81 4.47 6.09
C VAL A 77 -0.60 3.72 7.40
N ILE A 78 -0.03 2.54 7.29
CA ILE A 78 0.51 1.83 8.43
C ILE A 78 2.02 1.75 8.21
N CYS A 79 2.77 2.31 9.15
CA CYS A 79 4.22 2.29 9.08
C CYS A 79 4.72 1.02 9.76
N LEU A 80 5.35 0.15 8.99
CA LEU A 80 5.87 -1.11 9.51
C LEU A 80 7.22 -0.85 10.21
N PRO A 81 7.53 -1.62 11.25
CA PRO A 81 8.72 -1.36 12.06
C PRO A 81 9.99 -1.97 11.48
N PHE A 82 10.11 -2.00 10.16
CA PHE A 82 11.31 -2.55 9.51
C PHE A 82 11.59 -1.87 8.19
N ASP A 83 12.82 -2.04 7.73
CA ASP A 83 13.37 -1.45 6.53
C ASP A 83 14.26 -2.44 5.79
N GLY A 84 14.89 -1.98 4.73
CA GLY A 84 15.94 -2.70 4.04
C GLY A 84 15.48 -4.03 3.49
N ILE A 85 16.30 -5.04 3.70
CA ILE A 85 16.05 -6.39 3.16
C ILE A 85 14.74 -6.96 3.69
N LYS A 86 14.44 -6.73 4.95
CA LYS A 86 13.21 -7.25 5.54
C LYS A 86 11.97 -6.62 4.93
N ALA A 87 12.01 -5.31 4.70
CA ALA A 87 10.90 -4.61 4.06
C ALA A 87 10.72 -5.10 2.62
N GLU A 88 11.82 -5.28 1.90
CA GLU A 88 11.78 -5.79 0.54
C GLU A 88 11.20 -7.20 0.50
N ALA A 89 11.63 -8.05 1.41
CA ALA A 89 11.11 -9.42 1.49
C ALA A 89 9.62 -9.43 1.80
N TYR A 90 9.16 -8.54 2.67
CA TYR A 90 7.75 -8.41 2.97
C TYR A 90 6.95 -8.00 1.73
N MET A 91 7.45 -7.00 1.02
CA MET A 91 6.79 -6.52 -0.19
C MET A 91 6.63 -7.62 -1.23
N ILE A 92 7.69 -8.39 -1.45
CA ILE A 92 7.64 -9.49 -2.42
C ILE A 92 6.66 -10.57 -1.97
N ALA A 93 6.69 -10.92 -0.69
CA ALA A 93 5.79 -11.92 -0.14
C ALA A 93 4.33 -11.48 -0.26
N ASP A 94 4.04 -10.22 0.02
CA ASP A 94 2.69 -9.68 -0.07
C ASP A 94 2.18 -9.76 -1.52
N ASN A 95 3.00 -9.37 -2.47
CA ASN A 95 2.63 -9.46 -3.89
C ASN A 95 2.35 -10.90 -4.31
N LYS A 96 3.16 -11.82 -3.85
CA LYS A 96 2.96 -13.23 -4.17
C LYS A 96 1.67 -13.79 -3.58
N LEU A 97 1.35 -13.41 -2.38
CA LEU A 97 0.11 -13.83 -1.75
C LEU A 97 -1.09 -13.32 -2.51
N GLN A 98 -1.04 -12.07 -2.97
CA GLN A 98 -2.13 -11.51 -3.75
C GLN A 98 -2.28 -12.19 -5.11
N GLU A 99 -1.17 -12.53 -5.76
CA GLU A 99 -1.20 -13.25 -7.01
C GLU A 99 -1.74 -14.67 -6.84
N GLY A 100 -1.35 -15.34 -5.75
CA GLY A 100 -1.77 -16.70 -5.48
C GLY A 100 -3.15 -16.82 -4.88
N SER A 101 -3.82 -15.72 -4.62
CA SER A 101 -5.14 -15.72 -3.97
C SER A 101 -6.29 -15.74 -4.96
N SER A 102 -6.07 -16.08 -6.19
CA SER A 102 -7.19 -16.24 -7.10
C SER A 102 -7.95 -17.50 -6.69
N TRP A 103 -9.19 -17.30 -6.42
CA TRP A 103 -10.04 -18.31 -5.81
C TRP A 103 -10.88 -19.06 -6.82
N ASP A 104 -10.33 -19.44 -7.84
CA ASP A 104 -11.11 -20.08 -8.89
C ASP A 104 -11.28 -21.55 -8.67
#